data_294cf22a3a512245afb3176b10718cbc
#
_entry.id   294cf22a3a512245afb3176b10718cbc
#
_cell.length_a   1.000
_cell.length_b   1.000
_cell.length_c   1.000
_cell.angle_alpha   90.00
_cell.angle_beta   90.00
_cell.angle_gamma   90.00
#
_symmetry.space_group_name_H-M   'P 1'
#
loop_
_entity.id
_entity.type
_entity.pdbx_description
1 polymer ?
#
loop_
_entity_poly.entity_id
_entity_poly.type
_entity_poly.pdbx_seq_one_letter_code
_entity_poly.pdbx_strand_id
1 'polypeptide(L)'
;EIPTEWKPILEFFDEVWCPSRFIQKAVASKTNKPVHYFPVSVDFPIPCGFDRGYFNLPQNTFLFLLVFDFKSHYSRKNPIACINAFAKAFPKGNEPVGLIIKSMDGDKYSKEFQALLYEAEEDSRIVSIDATYKPDEVLGLMQVCDAFVSLHRAEGFGHCIAQSMLLGKPAIVTNYSGNTDFTRPNNSC
;
A
#
# COMPACT_ATOMS: atom_id res chain seq x y z
N GLU A 1 16.25 -8.88 -2.25
CA GLU A 1 17.66 -8.71 -2.65
C GLU A 1 17.75 -7.72 -3.82
N ILE A 2 18.89 -7.01 -3.93
CA ILE A 2 19.17 -6.18 -5.10
C ILE A 2 19.71 -7.09 -6.21
N PRO A 3 19.19 -6.96 -7.44
CA PRO A 3 19.69 -7.73 -8.58
C PRO A 3 21.20 -7.53 -8.77
N THR A 4 21.91 -8.61 -9.08
CA THR A 4 23.39 -8.58 -9.22
C THR A 4 23.83 -7.68 -10.39
N GLU A 5 23.01 -7.58 -11.42
CA GLU A 5 23.21 -6.71 -12.58
C GLU A 5 23.18 -5.21 -12.26
N TRP A 6 22.66 -4.82 -11.10
CA TRP A 6 22.68 -3.41 -10.65
C TRP A 6 24.01 -3.00 -10.02
N LYS A 7 24.86 -3.98 -9.65
CA LYS A 7 26.15 -3.71 -9.03
C LYS A 7 27.03 -2.76 -9.85
N PRO A 8 27.20 -2.94 -11.19
CA PRO A 8 27.97 -1.99 -11.99
C PRO A 8 27.40 -0.57 -12.00
N ILE A 9 26.07 -0.44 -11.92
CA ILE A 9 25.40 0.86 -11.91
C ILE A 9 25.74 1.64 -10.62
N LEU A 10 25.81 0.95 -9.48
CA LEU A 10 26.16 1.58 -8.21
C LEU A 10 27.56 2.21 -8.20
N GLU A 11 28.48 1.69 -9.03
CA GLU A 11 29.85 2.22 -9.11
C GLU A 11 29.94 3.58 -9.83
N PHE A 12 28.91 4.00 -10.58
CA PHE A 12 28.85 5.32 -11.23
C PHE A 12 28.55 6.46 -10.25
N PHE A 13 28.11 6.16 -9.04
CA PHE A 13 27.75 7.17 -8.02
C PHE A 13 28.83 7.29 -6.98
N ASP A 14 28.99 8.47 -6.40
CA ASP A 14 29.89 8.73 -5.28
C ASP A 14 29.31 8.19 -3.97
N GLU A 15 27.99 8.25 -3.81
CA GLU A 15 27.24 7.76 -2.66
C GLU A 15 25.81 7.37 -3.05
N VAL A 16 25.12 6.60 -2.20
CA VAL A 16 23.73 6.16 -2.42
C VAL A 16 22.87 6.54 -1.22
N TRP A 17 21.74 7.19 -1.47
CA TRP A 17 20.75 7.54 -0.45
C TRP A 17 19.56 6.59 -0.51
N CYS A 18 19.21 6.01 0.61
CA CYS A 18 18.18 4.99 0.71
C CYS A 18 17.02 5.44 1.61
N PRO A 19 15.76 5.26 1.16
CA PRO A 19 14.57 5.76 1.86
C PRO A 19 14.25 4.99 3.14
N SER A 20 14.83 3.81 3.33
CA SER A 20 14.64 2.98 4.53
C SER A 20 15.91 2.24 4.90
N ARG A 21 16.01 1.84 6.17
CA ARG A 21 17.11 1.00 6.65
C ARG A 21 17.11 -0.37 5.99
N PHE A 22 15.94 -0.87 5.60
CA PHE A 22 15.81 -2.10 4.83
C PHE A 22 16.52 -2.00 3.48
N ILE A 23 16.26 -0.94 2.72
CA ILE A 23 16.93 -0.69 1.43
C ILE A 23 18.42 -0.38 1.65
N GLN A 24 18.75 0.43 2.65
CA GLN A 24 20.15 0.74 3.00
C GLN A 24 20.98 -0.54 3.19
N LYS A 25 20.50 -1.48 4.00
CA LYS A 25 21.19 -2.76 4.24
C LYS A 25 21.35 -3.57 2.96
N ALA A 26 20.29 -3.61 2.12
CA ALA A 26 20.32 -4.35 0.86
C ALA A 26 21.34 -3.74 -0.12
N VAL A 27 21.40 -2.42 -0.26
CA VAL A 27 22.35 -1.71 -1.13
C VAL A 27 23.78 -1.86 -0.61
N ALA A 28 24.01 -1.61 0.68
CA ALA A 28 25.33 -1.71 1.29
C ALA A 28 25.98 -3.10 1.16
N SER A 29 25.17 -4.15 0.99
CA SER A 29 25.70 -5.51 0.70
C SER A 29 26.22 -5.69 -0.72
N LYS A 30 26.05 -4.70 -1.62
CA LYS A 30 26.36 -4.82 -3.06
C LYS A 30 27.40 -3.82 -3.57
N THR A 31 27.78 -2.83 -2.76
CA THR A 31 28.78 -1.80 -3.14
C THR A 31 29.67 -1.45 -1.95
N ASN A 32 30.85 -0.92 -2.24
CA ASN A 32 31.77 -0.33 -1.25
C ASN A 32 31.59 1.20 -1.13
N LYS A 33 30.66 1.78 -1.89
CA LYS A 33 30.36 3.22 -1.82
C LYS A 33 29.63 3.55 -0.52
N PRO A 34 29.71 4.79 -0.02
CA PRO A 34 28.90 5.25 1.10
C PRO A 34 27.41 5.06 0.83
N VAL A 35 26.69 4.41 1.74
CA VAL A 35 25.24 4.20 1.63
C VAL A 35 24.56 4.82 2.85
N HIS A 36 23.80 5.87 2.62
CA HIS A 36 23.17 6.66 3.68
C HIS A 36 21.68 6.34 3.81
N TYR A 37 21.21 6.29 5.05
CA TYR A 37 19.79 6.30 5.35
C TYR A 37 19.26 7.74 5.24
N PHE A 38 18.37 7.96 4.28
CA PHE A 38 17.75 9.27 4.03
C PHE A 38 16.25 9.05 3.83
N PRO A 39 15.44 9.10 4.91
CA PRO A 39 14.02 8.82 4.83
C PRO A 39 13.28 9.83 3.95
N VAL A 40 12.27 9.34 3.25
CA VAL A 40 11.39 10.21 2.44
C VAL A 40 10.58 11.09 3.38
N SER A 41 10.54 12.38 3.10
CA SER A 41 9.58 13.28 3.75
C SER A 41 8.18 12.96 3.25
N VAL A 42 7.24 12.80 4.17
CA VAL A 42 5.82 12.62 3.85
C VAL A 42 5.08 13.83 4.39
N ASP A 43 4.76 14.74 3.48
CA ASP A 43 4.04 15.97 3.77
C ASP A 43 3.01 16.23 2.67
N PHE A 44 1.80 16.62 3.06
CA PHE A 44 0.72 16.96 2.14
C PHE A 44 -0.33 17.81 2.85
N PRO A 45 -1.03 18.71 2.12
CA PRO A 45 -2.19 19.40 2.66
C PRO A 45 -3.30 18.38 2.98
N ILE A 46 -4.02 18.60 4.08
CA ILE A 46 -5.18 17.75 4.41
C ILE A 46 -6.20 17.89 3.28
N PRO A 47 -6.60 16.77 2.64
CA PRO A 47 -7.54 16.81 1.54
C PRO A 47 -8.90 17.35 2.02
N CYS A 48 -9.56 18.14 1.20
CA CYS A 48 -10.88 18.70 1.51
C CYS A 48 -11.84 18.51 0.31
N GLY A 49 -13.14 18.49 0.60
CA GLY A 49 -14.16 18.35 -0.42
C GLY A 49 -14.43 16.91 -0.85
N PHE A 50 -13.90 15.92 -0.16
CA PHE A 50 -14.14 14.50 -0.40
C PHE A 50 -15.00 13.91 0.72
N ASP A 51 -16.01 13.16 0.33
CA ASP A 51 -16.82 12.32 1.21
C ASP A 51 -17.03 10.93 0.60
N ARG A 52 -17.73 10.05 1.27
CA ARG A 52 -18.03 8.71 0.75
C ARG A 52 -18.92 8.74 -0.48
N GLY A 53 -19.77 9.76 -0.62
CA GLY A 53 -20.64 9.97 -1.79
C GLY A 53 -19.81 10.27 -3.05
N TYR A 54 -18.76 11.08 -2.92
CA TYR A 54 -17.83 11.39 -4.01
C TYR A 54 -17.23 10.10 -4.65
N PHE A 55 -16.94 9.11 -3.83
CA PHE A 55 -16.36 7.83 -4.27
C PHE A 55 -17.39 6.71 -4.46
N ASN A 56 -18.69 7.00 -4.34
CA ASN A 56 -19.78 6.02 -4.37
C ASN A 56 -19.63 4.89 -3.34
N LEU A 57 -19.16 5.21 -2.12
CA LEU A 57 -18.90 4.25 -1.06
C LEU A 57 -20.07 4.14 -0.07
N PRO A 58 -20.24 2.98 0.60
CA PRO A 58 -21.25 2.78 1.64
C PRO A 58 -21.10 3.78 2.80
N GLN A 59 -22.22 4.37 3.26
CA GLN A 59 -22.20 5.42 4.29
C GLN A 59 -22.06 4.87 5.72
N ASN A 60 -22.75 3.77 6.03
CA ASN A 60 -22.86 3.22 7.40
C ASN A 60 -22.08 1.91 7.56
N THR A 61 -20.88 1.86 7.01
CA THR A 61 -20.05 0.64 6.94
C THR A 61 -18.64 1.01 7.37
N PHE A 62 -17.98 0.18 8.18
CA PHE A 62 -16.56 0.35 8.47
C PHE A 62 -15.73 -0.08 7.27
N LEU A 63 -14.96 0.82 6.68
CA LEU A 63 -14.26 0.60 5.43
C LEU A 63 -12.75 0.43 5.64
N PHE A 64 -12.26 -0.75 5.27
CA PHE A 64 -10.84 -1.01 5.11
C PHE A 64 -10.40 -0.58 3.71
N LEU A 65 -9.23 0.02 3.56
CA LEU A 65 -8.70 0.47 2.28
C LEU A 65 -7.34 -0.18 1.98
N LEU A 66 -7.22 -0.79 0.82
CA LEU A 66 -5.96 -1.18 0.19
C LEU A 66 -5.71 -0.30 -1.03
N VAL A 67 -4.50 0.26 -1.17
CA VAL A 67 -4.09 1.05 -2.35
C VAL A 67 -2.83 0.46 -2.95
N PHE A 68 -2.84 0.19 -4.26
CA PHE A 68 -1.65 -0.26 -4.99
C PHE A 68 -1.70 0.08 -6.48
N ASP A 69 -0.55 -0.05 -7.14
CA ASP A 69 -0.38 0.05 -8.58
C ASP A 69 0.08 -1.31 -9.12
N PHE A 70 -0.56 -1.81 -10.18
CA PHE A 70 -0.19 -3.07 -10.83
C PHE A 70 1.25 -3.06 -11.36
N LYS A 71 1.79 -1.90 -11.78
CA LYS A 71 3.21 -1.75 -12.15
C LYS A 71 4.18 -2.03 -11.01
N SER A 72 3.73 -1.93 -9.77
CA SER A 72 4.55 -2.13 -8.56
C SER A 72 4.75 -3.60 -8.18
N HIS A 73 4.64 -4.52 -9.12
CA HIS A 73 4.65 -5.97 -8.93
C HIS A 73 3.51 -6.48 -8.03
N TYR A 74 2.44 -6.93 -8.65
CA TYR A 74 1.21 -7.44 -8.03
C TYR A 74 1.46 -8.41 -6.87
N SER A 75 2.33 -9.42 -7.08
CA SER A 75 2.67 -10.41 -6.06
C SER A 75 3.30 -9.79 -4.80
N ARG A 76 4.03 -8.69 -4.96
CA ARG A 76 4.63 -7.95 -3.84
C ARG A 76 3.58 -7.20 -3.02
N LYS A 77 2.59 -6.60 -3.68
CA LYS A 77 1.48 -5.89 -3.04
C LYS A 77 0.48 -6.83 -2.37
N ASN A 78 0.38 -8.07 -2.86
CA ASN A 78 -0.36 -9.19 -2.25
C ASN A 78 -1.85 -8.89 -1.95
N PRO A 79 -2.62 -8.35 -2.90
CA PRO A 79 -4.01 -7.96 -2.67
C PRO A 79 -4.91 -9.16 -2.35
N ILE A 80 -4.65 -10.33 -2.92
CA ILE A 80 -5.42 -11.55 -2.64
C ILE A 80 -5.33 -11.94 -1.15
N ALA A 81 -4.18 -11.72 -0.51
CA ALA A 81 -4.09 -11.98 0.93
C ALA A 81 -4.99 -11.03 1.74
N CYS A 82 -5.19 -9.78 1.28
CA CYS A 82 -6.13 -8.86 1.92
C CYS A 82 -7.58 -9.33 1.77
N ILE A 83 -7.98 -9.82 0.59
CA ILE A 83 -9.31 -10.41 0.36
C ILE A 83 -9.52 -11.62 1.26
N ASN A 84 -8.59 -12.56 1.27
CA ASN A 84 -8.68 -13.77 2.08
C ASN A 84 -8.70 -13.47 3.60
N ALA A 85 -7.92 -12.49 4.02
CA ALA A 85 -7.92 -12.06 5.43
C ALA A 85 -9.25 -11.41 5.81
N PHE A 86 -9.82 -10.57 4.93
CA PHE A 86 -11.13 -9.95 5.13
C PHE A 86 -12.25 -11.00 5.23
N ALA A 87 -12.35 -11.93 4.28
CA ALA A 87 -13.33 -13.00 4.29
C ALA A 87 -13.20 -13.90 5.54
N LYS A 88 -11.97 -14.18 5.98
CA LYS A 88 -11.72 -14.95 7.19
C LYS A 88 -12.08 -14.21 8.48
N ALA A 89 -11.85 -12.90 8.52
CA ALA A 89 -12.17 -12.07 9.69
C ALA A 89 -13.69 -11.83 9.82
N PHE A 90 -14.41 -11.79 8.69
CA PHE A 90 -15.84 -11.48 8.62
C PHE A 90 -16.63 -12.57 7.88
N PRO A 91 -16.71 -13.79 8.45
CA PRO A 91 -17.21 -14.97 7.72
C PRO A 91 -18.73 -15.02 7.56
N LYS A 92 -19.51 -14.19 8.26
CA LYS A 92 -20.97 -14.20 8.21
C LYS A 92 -21.56 -13.53 6.97
N GLY A 93 -20.80 -12.62 6.34
CA GLY A 93 -21.20 -11.92 5.15
C GLY A 93 -22.21 -10.76 5.34
N ASN A 94 -22.66 -10.53 6.58
CA ASN A 94 -23.63 -9.48 6.93
C ASN A 94 -23.12 -8.46 7.95
N GLU A 95 -21.84 -8.54 8.31
CA GLU A 95 -21.21 -7.54 9.16
C GLU A 95 -21.16 -6.17 8.44
N PRO A 96 -21.35 -5.04 9.13
CA PRO A 96 -21.33 -3.70 8.54
C PRO A 96 -19.88 -3.25 8.27
N VAL A 97 -19.15 -4.04 7.49
CA VAL A 97 -17.76 -3.81 7.10
C VAL A 97 -17.60 -3.93 5.58
N GLY A 98 -16.63 -3.26 5.01
CA GLY A 98 -16.28 -3.37 3.59
C GLY A 98 -14.78 -3.26 3.36
N LEU A 99 -14.30 -3.85 2.25
CA LEU A 99 -12.93 -3.73 1.77
C LEU A 99 -12.93 -2.97 0.45
N ILE A 100 -12.28 -1.82 0.43
CA ILE A 100 -12.07 -1.02 -0.77
C ILE A 100 -10.68 -1.32 -1.32
N ILE A 101 -10.63 -1.79 -2.55
CA ILE A 101 -9.39 -2.08 -3.26
C ILE A 101 -9.21 -1.03 -4.35
N LYS A 102 -8.36 -0.06 -4.09
CA LYS A 102 -8.01 0.99 -5.05
C LYS A 102 -6.75 0.59 -5.81
N SER A 103 -6.89 0.32 -7.09
CA SER A 103 -5.78 0.01 -8.00
C SER A 103 -5.69 1.02 -9.14
N MET A 104 -4.64 0.93 -9.92
CA MET A 104 -4.49 1.58 -11.21
C MET A 104 -3.69 0.71 -12.18
N ASP A 105 -3.88 0.95 -13.49
CA ASP A 105 -3.25 0.22 -14.60
C ASP A 105 -3.63 -1.27 -14.68
N GLY A 106 -4.76 -1.69 -14.11
CA GLY A 106 -5.24 -3.09 -14.15
C GLY A 106 -5.46 -3.59 -15.57
N ASP A 107 -5.92 -2.73 -16.48
CA ASP A 107 -6.11 -3.02 -17.89
C ASP A 107 -4.82 -3.53 -18.58
N LYS A 108 -3.66 -3.05 -18.15
CA LYS A 108 -2.34 -3.44 -18.67
C LYS A 108 -1.83 -4.77 -18.11
N TYR A 109 -2.44 -5.25 -17.05
CA TYR A 109 -2.09 -6.49 -16.32
C TYR A 109 -3.30 -7.44 -16.25
N SER A 110 -3.87 -7.73 -17.42
CA SER A 110 -5.19 -8.38 -17.57
C SER A 110 -5.38 -9.68 -16.79
N LYS A 111 -4.34 -10.51 -16.66
CA LYS A 111 -4.42 -11.78 -15.90
C LYS A 111 -4.56 -11.55 -14.41
N GLU A 112 -3.69 -10.73 -13.85
CA GLU A 112 -3.68 -10.39 -12.43
C GLU A 112 -4.92 -9.59 -12.06
N PHE A 113 -5.37 -8.70 -12.94
CA PHE A 113 -6.59 -7.92 -12.73
C PHE A 113 -7.85 -8.79 -12.77
N GLN A 114 -7.97 -9.69 -13.74
CA GLN A 114 -9.10 -10.64 -13.80
C GLN A 114 -9.13 -11.56 -12.57
N ALA A 115 -7.97 -12.05 -12.12
CA ALA A 115 -7.90 -12.84 -10.91
C ALA A 115 -8.34 -12.05 -9.66
N LEU A 116 -7.95 -10.76 -9.57
CA LEU A 116 -8.38 -9.90 -8.48
C LEU A 116 -9.90 -9.67 -8.50
N LEU A 117 -10.47 -9.37 -9.67
CA LEU A 117 -11.91 -9.15 -9.82
C LEU A 117 -12.70 -10.42 -9.46
N TYR A 118 -12.27 -11.57 -9.93
CA TYR A 118 -12.89 -12.85 -9.62
C TYR A 118 -12.98 -13.09 -8.10
N GLU A 119 -11.86 -12.93 -7.39
CA GLU A 119 -11.82 -13.09 -5.93
C GLU A 119 -12.66 -12.02 -5.21
N ALA A 120 -12.69 -10.79 -5.73
CA ALA A 120 -13.47 -9.71 -5.13
C ALA A 120 -14.98 -9.87 -5.31
N GLU A 121 -15.44 -10.43 -6.43
CA GLU A 121 -16.85 -10.66 -6.76
C GLU A 121 -17.52 -11.72 -5.86
N GLU A 122 -16.75 -12.59 -5.22
CA GLU A 122 -17.25 -13.60 -4.28
C GLU A 122 -17.87 -12.99 -2.99
N ASP A 123 -17.54 -11.72 -2.68
CA ASP A 123 -18.06 -11.02 -1.51
C ASP A 123 -18.54 -9.59 -1.87
N SER A 124 -19.84 -9.37 -1.86
CA SER A 124 -20.44 -8.08 -2.22
C SER A 124 -20.02 -6.89 -1.35
N ARG A 125 -19.31 -7.12 -0.24
CA ARG A 125 -18.72 -6.09 0.63
C ARG A 125 -17.36 -5.62 0.11
N ILE A 126 -16.80 -6.25 -0.93
CA ILE A 126 -15.55 -5.86 -1.54
C ILE A 126 -15.82 -5.00 -2.77
N VAL A 127 -15.25 -3.81 -2.80
CA VAL A 127 -15.39 -2.84 -3.89
C VAL A 127 -14.03 -2.62 -4.53
N SER A 128 -13.90 -2.98 -5.81
CA SER A 128 -12.70 -2.72 -6.62
C SER A 128 -12.85 -1.43 -7.41
N ILE A 129 -11.89 -0.52 -7.29
CA ILE A 129 -11.81 0.74 -8.02
C ILE A 129 -10.48 0.75 -8.78
N ASP A 130 -10.51 0.43 -10.08
CA ASP A 130 -9.33 0.57 -10.94
C ASP A 130 -9.44 1.86 -11.75
N ALA A 131 -8.72 2.88 -11.32
CA ALA A 131 -8.74 4.21 -11.92
C ALA A 131 -7.47 4.99 -11.61
N THR A 132 -7.10 5.92 -12.46
CA THR A 132 -6.05 6.90 -12.14
C THR A 132 -6.66 8.08 -11.39
N TYR A 133 -6.34 8.21 -10.12
CA TYR A 133 -6.74 9.33 -9.27
C TYR A 133 -5.62 10.36 -9.16
N LYS A 134 -5.98 11.63 -8.97
CA LYS A 134 -5.02 12.66 -8.57
C LYS A 134 -4.53 12.40 -7.15
N PRO A 135 -3.36 12.94 -6.75
CA PRO A 135 -2.83 12.72 -5.41
C PRO A 135 -3.80 13.11 -4.28
N ASP A 136 -4.52 14.21 -4.43
CA ASP A 136 -5.52 14.67 -3.46
C ASP A 136 -6.76 13.76 -3.39
N GLU A 137 -7.19 13.16 -4.49
CA GLU A 137 -8.26 12.16 -4.51
C GLU A 137 -7.84 10.87 -3.80
N VAL A 138 -6.59 10.42 -3.96
CA VAL A 138 -6.08 9.25 -3.22
C VAL A 138 -6.06 9.52 -1.72
N LEU A 139 -5.59 10.70 -1.32
CA LEU A 139 -5.60 11.12 0.10
C LEU A 139 -7.03 11.29 0.63
N GLY A 140 -7.94 11.84 -0.19
CA GLY A 140 -9.36 11.95 0.13
C GLY A 140 -10.00 10.58 0.34
N LEU A 141 -9.70 9.60 -0.52
CA LEU A 141 -10.17 8.23 -0.35
C LEU A 141 -9.62 7.60 0.96
N MET A 142 -8.34 7.82 1.27
CA MET A 142 -7.76 7.40 2.55
C MET A 142 -8.47 8.08 3.74
N GLN A 143 -8.83 9.35 3.62
CA GLN A 143 -9.50 10.11 4.67
C GLN A 143 -10.92 9.62 4.95
N VAL A 144 -11.68 9.22 3.94
CA VAL A 144 -13.08 8.76 4.11
C VAL A 144 -13.22 7.30 4.50
N CYS A 145 -12.16 6.49 4.33
CA CYS A 145 -12.09 5.13 4.87
C CYS A 145 -11.66 5.13 6.33
N ASP A 146 -11.94 4.04 7.05
CA ASP A 146 -11.74 3.97 8.50
C ASP A 146 -10.40 3.35 8.90
N ALA A 147 -9.86 2.45 8.10
CA ALA A 147 -8.57 1.82 8.32
C ALA A 147 -7.83 1.54 7.00
N PHE A 148 -6.52 1.54 7.05
CA PHE A 148 -5.66 1.17 5.93
C PHE A 148 -5.13 -0.24 6.12
N VAL A 149 -5.12 -1.06 5.07
CA VAL A 149 -4.59 -2.43 5.12
C VAL A 149 -3.56 -2.66 4.02
N SER A 150 -2.42 -3.25 4.37
CA SER A 150 -1.37 -3.62 3.42
C SER A 150 -0.65 -4.89 3.87
N LEU A 151 -1.08 -6.03 3.35
CA LEU A 151 -0.44 -7.32 3.60
C LEU A 151 0.68 -7.60 2.59
N HIS A 152 1.45 -6.57 2.29
CA HIS A 152 2.56 -6.62 1.34
C HIS A 152 3.65 -7.62 1.75
N ARG A 153 4.39 -8.11 0.77
CA ARG A 153 5.57 -8.99 0.98
C ARG A 153 6.86 -8.19 1.11
N ALA A 154 6.91 -6.98 0.55
CA ALA A 154 7.99 -6.03 0.73
C ALA A 154 7.57 -4.61 0.31
N GLU A 155 8.08 -3.61 1.00
CA GLU A 155 8.00 -2.19 0.65
C GLU A 155 9.38 -1.54 0.74
N GLY A 156 9.68 -0.64 -0.21
CA GLY A 156 10.90 0.17 -0.12
C GLY A 156 10.86 1.16 1.03
N PHE A 157 9.71 1.83 1.18
CA PHE A 157 9.40 2.75 2.27
C PHE A 157 7.99 2.49 2.82
N GLY A 158 6.98 2.39 1.96
CA GLY A 158 5.58 2.26 2.35
C GLY A 158 4.85 3.60 2.38
N HIS A 159 4.94 4.38 1.29
CA HIS A 159 4.42 5.75 1.23
C HIS A 159 2.93 5.86 1.58
N CYS A 160 2.06 5.00 1.00
CA CYS A 160 0.63 4.98 1.33
C CYS A 160 0.36 4.62 2.80
N ILE A 161 1.19 3.75 3.41
CA ILE A 161 1.10 3.43 4.84
C ILE A 161 1.38 4.68 5.66
N ALA A 162 2.47 5.40 5.37
CA ALA A 162 2.84 6.61 6.08
C ALA A 162 1.76 7.71 5.91
N GLN A 163 1.23 7.89 4.70
CA GLN A 163 0.15 8.84 4.42
C GLN A 163 -1.12 8.52 5.23
N SER A 164 -1.53 7.26 5.26
CA SER A 164 -2.72 6.86 6.02
C SER A 164 -2.54 7.10 7.52
N MET A 165 -1.36 6.81 8.07
CA MET A 165 -1.04 7.08 9.48
C MET A 165 -1.04 8.57 9.80
N LEU A 166 -0.52 9.44 8.91
CA LEU A 166 -0.57 10.90 9.05
C LEU A 166 -2.00 11.44 9.00
N LEU A 167 -2.91 10.79 8.26
CA LEU A 167 -4.33 11.08 8.26
C LEU A 167 -5.06 10.53 9.51
N GLY A 168 -4.34 9.97 10.48
CA GLY A 168 -4.89 9.43 11.71
C GLY A 168 -5.62 8.09 11.53
N LYS A 169 -5.37 7.37 10.43
CA LYS A 169 -6.02 6.08 10.18
C LYS A 169 -5.24 4.94 10.81
N PRO A 170 -5.90 4.01 11.51
CA PRO A 170 -5.29 2.75 11.89
C PRO A 170 -4.71 2.04 10.68
N ALA A 171 -3.49 1.51 10.81
CA ALA A 171 -2.82 0.79 9.74
C ALA A 171 -2.56 -0.66 10.13
N ILE A 172 -3.13 -1.60 9.38
CA ILE A 172 -2.89 -3.05 9.52
C ILE A 172 -1.87 -3.41 8.44
N VAL A 173 -0.65 -3.73 8.86
CA VAL A 173 0.47 -3.86 7.92
C VAL A 173 1.38 -5.04 8.24
N THR A 174 2.01 -5.59 7.21
CA THR A 174 3.04 -6.60 7.42
C THR A 174 4.23 -5.99 8.16
N ASN A 175 4.63 -6.59 9.28
CA ASN A 175 5.82 -6.18 10.04
C ASN A 175 7.11 -6.64 9.34
N TYR A 176 7.35 -6.13 8.14
CA TYR A 176 8.52 -6.46 7.33
C TYR A 176 8.85 -5.35 6.32
N SER A 177 10.13 -5.13 6.07
CA SER A 177 10.71 -4.24 5.06
C SER A 177 10.74 -2.75 5.45
N GLY A 178 10.64 -1.84 4.48
CA GLY A 178 10.90 -0.41 4.70
C GLY A 178 9.93 0.29 5.64
N ASN A 179 8.69 -0.17 5.74
CA ASN A 179 7.70 0.41 6.65
C ASN A 179 8.08 0.22 8.14
N THR A 180 8.88 -0.79 8.48
CA THR A 180 9.29 -1.05 9.87
C THR A 180 10.14 0.06 10.48
N ASP A 181 10.61 1.01 9.69
CA ASP A 181 11.29 2.22 10.18
C ASP A 181 10.32 3.14 10.94
N PHE A 182 9.02 3.10 10.63
CA PHE A 182 8.01 3.95 11.26
C PHE A 182 6.77 3.21 11.79
N THR A 183 6.49 1.98 11.33
CA THR A 183 5.43 1.12 11.90
C THR A 183 5.98 0.27 13.04
N ARG A 184 5.29 0.24 14.17
CA ARG A 184 5.70 -0.48 15.39
C ARG A 184 4.47 -1.04 16.11
N PRO A 185 4.61 -2.06 16.98
CA PRO A 185 3.49 -2.66 17.71
C PRO A 185 2.66 -1.68 18.56
N ASN A 186 3.19 -0.50 18.87
CA ASN A 186 2.48 0.52 19.64
C ASN A 186 1.79 1.60 18.78
N ASN A 187 1.94 1.59 17.45
CA ASN A 187 1.33 2.56 16.56
C ASN A 187 0.71 1.95 15.27
N SER A 188 0.77 0.64 15.10
CA SER A 188 0.19 -0.10 13.97
C SER A 188 -0.16 -1.53 14.39
N CYS A 189 -0.99 -2.21 13.58
CA CYS A 189 -1.41 -3.61 13.78
C CYS A 189 -0.81 -4.51 12.70
#